data_036e9025ff0e2e38f56d930c22d6c469
#
_entry.id   036e9025ff0e2e38f56d930c22d6c469
#
_cell.length_a   1.000
_cell.length_b   1.000
_cell.length_c   1.000
_cell.angle_alpha   90.00
_cell.angle_beta   90.00
_cell.angle_gamma   90.00
#
_symmetry.space_group_name_H-M   'P 1'
#
loop_
_entity.id
_entity.type
_entity.pdbx_description
1 polymer ?
#
loop_
_entity_poly.entity_id
_entity_poly.type
_entity_poly.pdbx_seq_one_letter_code
_entity_poly.pdbx_strand_id
1 'polypeptide(L)'
;MFARNVSFHLKSNMLSDYTRTFENEILPLLRKQKGFRDEITLSNPSSLDVIAISLWDSKANADAYNTNTYPEVLRTFARMIDGTPKVQTFEAVTSTFHNVAVAA
;
A
#
# COMPACT_ATOMS: atom_id res chain seq x y z
N MET A 1 11.00 -8.27 8.12
CA MET A 1 9.92 -7.90 7.18
C MET A 1 9.33 -6.56 7.58
N PHE A 2 9.10 -5.72 6.62
CA PHE A 2 8.70 -4.34 6.85
C PHE A 2 7.36 -4.05 6.20
N ALA A 3 6.49 -3.30 6.87
CA ALA A 3 5.15 -2.98 6.39
C ALA A 3 4.98 -1.49 6.15
N ARG A 4 4.36 -1.13 5.02
CA ARG A 4 3.87 0.22 4.75
C ARG A 4 2.36 0.21 4.84
N ASN A 5 1.82 1.10 5.65
CA ASN A 5 0.39 1.29 5.80
C ASN A 5 0.03 2.66 5.21
N VAL A 6 -0.78 2.67 4.18
CA VAL A 6 -1.26 3.90 3.54
C VAL A 6 -2.75 4.01 3.79
N SER A 7 -3.16 5.01 4.56
CA SER A 7 -4.57 5.25 4.84
C SER A 7 -5.06 6.51 4.14
N PHE A 8 -6.26 6.44 3.59
CA PHE A 8 -6.86 7.55 2.86
C PHE A 8 -8.37 7.40 2.81
N HIS A 9 -9.03 8.45 2.35
CA HIS A 9 -10.47 8.51 2.18
C HIS A 9 -10.81 8.65 0.70
N LEU A 10 -11.68 7.81 0.19
CA LEU A 10 -12.12 7.87 -1.20
C LEU A 10 -13.27 8.86 -1.36
N LYS A 11 -13.28 9.54 -2.51
CA LYS A 11 -14.44 10.30 -2.93
C LYS A 11 -15.62 9.36 -3.19
N SER A 12 -16.84 9.88 -3.12
CA SER A 12 -18.07 9.11 -3.36
C SER A 12 -18.02 8.39 -4.69
N ASN A 13 -18.48 7.14 -4.70
CA ASN A 13 -18.60 6.29 -5.89
C ASN A 13 -17.27 5.93 -6.57
N MET A 14 -16.13 6.06 -5.84
CA MET A 14 -14.81 5.77 -6.42
C MET A 14 -14.24 4.41 -6.03
N LEU A 15 -14.88 3.65 -5.14
CA LEU A 15 -14.31 2.38 -4.67
C LEU A 15 -14.10 1.37 -5.80
N SER A 16 -15.08 1.24 -6.68
CA SER A 16 -14.99 0.32 -7.82
C SER A 16 -13.87 0.72 -8.78
N ASP A 17 -13.79 2.01 -9.11
CA ASP A 17 -12.74 2.53 -9.98
C ASP A 17 -11.35 2.39 -9.33
N TYR A 18 -11.25 2.67 -8.04
CA TYR A 18 -10.01 2.48 -7.30
C TYR A 18 -9.55 1.03 -7.36
N THR A 19 -10.44 0.08 -7.05
CA THR A 19 -10.12 -1.34 -7.03
C THR A 19 -9.63 -1.81 -8.41
N ARG A 20 -10.34 -1.43 -9.46
CA ARG A 20 -9.99 -1.82 -10.83
C ARG A 20 -8.64 -1.23 -11.24
N THR A 21 -8.42 0.04 -10.97
CA THR A 21 -7.16 0.71 -11.28
C THR A 21 -6.01 0.08 -10.50
N PHE A 22 -6.22 -0.22 -9.22
CA PHE A 22 -5.19 -0.86 -8.41
C PHE A 22 -4.81 -2.23 -8.98
N GLU A 23 -5.80 -3.08 -9.26
CA GLU A 23 -5.53 -4.42 -9.78
C GLU A 23 -4.85 -4.40 -11.16
N ASN A 24 -5.27 -3.50 -12.03
CA ASN A 24 -4.80 -3.47 -13.41
C ASN A 24 -3.50 -2.70 -13.62
N GLU A 25 -3.24 -1.66 -12.81
CA GLU A 25 -2.12 -0.76 -13.03
C GLU A 25 -1.10 -0.77 -11.90
N ILE A 26 -1.54 -0.85 -10.65
CA ILE A 26 -0.64 -0.70 -9.51
C ILE A 26 -0.07 -2.04 -9.05
N LEU A 27 -0.89 -3.06 -8.97
CA LEU A 27 -0.43 -4.37 -8.53
C LEU A 27 0.66 -4.95 -9.44
N PRO A 28 0.54 -4.87 -10.78
CA PRO A 28 1.66 -5.27 -11.65
C PRO A 28 2.93 -4.47 -11.40
N LEU A 29 2.80 -3.17 -11.10
CA LEU A 29 3.93 -2.31 -10.79
C LEU A 29 4.59 -2.69 -9.47
N LEU A 30 3.80 -2.99 -8.45
CA LEU A 30 4.30 -3.47 -7.15
C LEU A 30 5.07 -4.78 -7.29
N ARG A 31 4.55 -5.71 -8.08
CA ARG A 31 5.20 -7.03 -8.29
C ARG A 31 6.58 -6.94 -8.92
N LYS A 32 6.89 -5.84 -9.58
CA LYS A 32 8.21 -5.59 -10.17
C LYS A 32 9.19 -4.97 -9.19
N GLN A 33 8.73 -4.53 -8.03
CA GLN A 33 9.59 -3.85 -7.06
C GLN A 33 10.43 -4.85 -6.29
N LYS A 34 11.71 -4.53 -6.11
CA LYS A 34 12.61 -5.37 -5.32
C LYS A 34 12.11 -5.46 -3.88
N GLY A 35 12.01 -6.67 -3.39
CA GLY A 35 11.62 -6.93 -2.00
C GLY A 35 10.13 -6.86 -1.71
N PHE A 36 9.30 -6.58 -2.70
CA PHE A 36 7.85 -6.63 -2.52
C PHE A 36 7.40 -8.07 -2.25
N ARG A 37 6.54 -8.25 -1.24
CA ARG A 37 6.01 -9.57 -0.86
C ARG A 37 4.51 -9.66 -1.07
N ASP A 38 3.75 -8.87 -0.34
CA ASP A 38 2.29 -8.96 -0.34
C ASP A 38 1.65 -7.58 -0.23
N GLU A 39 0.39 -7.53 -0.61
CA GLU A 39 -0.44 -6.34 -0.44
C GLU A 39 -1.85 -6.77 -0.05
N ILE A 40 -2.46 -6.04 0.87
CA ILE A 40 -3.87 -6.18 1.18
C ILE A 40 -4.48 -4.79 1.30
N THR A 41 -5.61 -4.61 0.63
CA THR A 41 -6.39 -3.37 0.73
C THR A 41 -7.68 -3.66 1.47
N LEU A 42 -7.94 -2.87 2.51
CA LEU A 42 -9.13 -2.97 3.33
C LEU A 42 -9.94 -1.69 3.19
N SER A 43 -11.23 -1.80 3.06
CA SER A 43 -12.10 -0.63 2.98
C SER A 43 -13.24 -0.74 3.98
N ASN A 44 -13.64 0.41 4.51
CA ASN A 44 -14.88 0.52 5.27
C ASN A 44 -15.96 1.03 4.31
N PRO A 45 -16.96 0.19 3.95
CA PRO A 45 -17.94 0.59 2.94
C PRO A 45 -18.81 1.76 3.39
N SER A 46 -18.99 1.96 4.69
CA SER A 46 -19.84 3.05 5.22
C SER A 46 -19.13 4.40 5.16
N SER A 47 -17.84 4.45 5.48
CA SER A 47 -17.09 5.70 5.58
C SER A 47 -16.22 5.99 4.36
N LEU A 48 -15.99 5.01 3.48
CA LEU A 48 -15.07 5.08 2.36
C LEU A 48 -13.61 5.27 2.80
N ASP A 49 -13.29 4.93 4.02
CA ASP A 49 -11.91 4.87 4.49
C ASP A 49 -11.24 3.61 3.95
N VAL A 50 -10.02 3.76 3.48
CA VAL A 50 -9.25 2.68 2.90
C VAL A 50 -7.89 2.61 3.58
N ILE A 51 -7.43 1.38 3.81
CA ILE A 51 -6.09 1.10 4.30
C ILE A 51 -5.45 0.13 3.32
N ALA A 52 -4.34 0.51 2.72
CA ALA A 52 -3.55 -0.35 1.85
C ALA A 52 -2.25 -0.70 2.56
N ILE A 53 -2.05 -1.99 2.84
CA ILE A 53 -0.88 -2.49 3.55
C ILE A 53 -0.03 -3.29 2.58
N SER A 54 1.23 -2.91 2.44
CA SER A 54 2.21 -3.65 1.64
C SER A 54 3.32 -4.18 2.54
N LEU A 55 3.76 -5.41 2.24
CA LEU A 55 4.82 -6.07 2.99
C LEU A 55 6.07 -6.18 2.12
N TRP A 56 7.22 -5.90 2.73
CA TRP A 56 8.52 -5.80 2.07
C TRP A 56 9.57 -6.60 2.83
N ASP A 57 10.57 -7.10 2.10
CA ASP A 57 11.67 -7.85 2.72
C ASP A 57 12.43 -7.01 3.74
N SER A 58 12.61 -5.72 3.45
CA SER A 58 13.40 -4.82 4.28
C SER A 58 12.89 -3.39 4.21
N LYS A 59 13.28 -2.59 5.20
CA LYS A 59 13.03 -1.15 5.20
C LYS A 59 13.64 -0.48 3.96
N ALA A 60 14.84 -0.89 3.57
CA ALA A 60 15.52 -0.30 2.41
C ALA A 60 14.71 -0.49 1.13
N ASN A 61 14.09 -1.67 0.93
CA ASN A 61 13.25 -1.91 -0.23
C ASN A 61 11.97 -1.07 -0.21
N ALA A 62 11.34 -0.96 0.96
CA ALA A 62 10.16 -0.11 1.12
C ALA A 62 10.48 1.37 0.88
N ASP A 63 11.61 1.85 1.38
CA ASP A 63 12.06 3.23 1.18
C ASP A 63 12.37 3.52 -0.28
N ALA A 64 12.98 2.57 -0.99
CA ALA A 64 13.26 2.72 -2.42
C ALA A 64 11.95 2.86 -3.22
N TYR A 65 10.95 2.03 -2.91
CA TYR A 65 9.63 2.15 -3.51
C TYR A 65 9.02 3.53 -3.21
N ASN A 66 9.07 3.96 -1.96
CA ASN A 66 8.50 5.24 -1.54
C ASN A 66 9.11 6.42 -2.30
N THR A 67 10.40 6.38 -2.56
CA THR A 67 11.12 7.45 -3.25
C THR A 67 10.94 7.39 -4.77
N ASN A 68 11.03 6.19 -5.36
CA ASN A 68 11.16 6.04 -6.81
C ASN A 68 9.84 5.79 -7.53
N THR A 69 8.86 5.20 -6.86
CA THR A 69 7.65 4.70 -7.52
C THR A 69 6.35 5.26 -6.94
N TYR A 70 6.27 5.40 -5.62
CA TYR A 70 5.05 5.84 -4.95
C TYR A 70 4.51 7.20 -5.43
N PRO A 71 5.33 8.20 -5.78
CA PRO A 71 4.81 9.47 -6.33
C PRO A 71 3.95 9.27 -7.57
N GLU A 72 4.30 8.32 -8.43
CA GLU A 72 3.51 8.00 -9.62
C GLU A 72 2.18 7.33 -9.23
N VAL A 73 2.19 6.46 -8.24
CA VAL A 73 0.98 5.84 -7.70
C VAL A 73 0.03 6.90 -7.15
N LEU A 74 0.55 7.87 -6.41
CA LEU A 74 -0.24 8.99 -5.90
C LEU A 74 -0.89 9.79 -7.03
N ARG A 75 -0.16 10.07 -8.10
CA ARG A 75 -0.70 10.79 -9.25
C ARG A 75 -1.84 10.02 -9.90
N THR A 76 -1.70 8.71 -10.02
CA THR A 76 -2.73 7.85 -10.60
C THR A 76 -4.03 7.92 -9.81
N PHE A 77 -3.97 7.99 -8.50
CA PHE A 77 -5.16 7.99 -7.64
C PHE A 77 -5.64 9.38 -7.22
N ALA A 78 -4.95 10.44 -7.58
CA ALA A 78 -5.23 11.79 -7.06
C ALA A 78 -6.69 12.22 -7.23
N ARG A 79 -7.31 11.91 -8.35
CA ARG A 79 -8.71 12.28 -8.61
C ARG A 79 -9.74 11.47 -7.81
N MET A 80 -9.33 10.33 -7.27
CA MET A 80 -10.22 9.40 -6.54
C MET A 80 -10.17 9.63 -5.04
N ILE A 81 -9.13 10.26 -4.54
CA ILE A 81 -8.84 10.39 -3.12
C ILE A 81 -9.20 11.79 -2.64
N ASP A 82 -9.86 11.85 -1.48
CA ASP A 82 -10.19 13.09 -0.81
C ASP A 82 -9.12 13.37 0.25
N GLY A 83 -8.41 14.48 0.10
CA GLY A 83 -7.29 14.83 0.98
C GLY A 83 -6.00 14.13 0.62
N THR A 84 -5.06 14.12 1.57
CA THR A 84 -3.72 13.55 1.40
C THR A 84 -3.62 12.19 2.11
N PRO A 85 -3.16 11.12 1.42
CA PRO A 85 -2.92 9.84 2.07
C PRO A 85 -1.88 9.96 3.19
N LYS A 86 -2.11 9.23 4.27
CA LYS A 86 -1.17 9.14 5.39
C LYS A 86 -0.40 7.83 5.29
N VAL A 87 0.92 7.93 5.30
CA VAL A 87 1.82 6.78 5.24
C VAL A 87 2.43 6.54 6.61
N GLN A 88 2.30 5.31 7.10
CA GLN A 88 2.96 4.85 8.33
C GLN A 88 3.70 3.57 8.02
N THR A 89 4.84 3.37 8.68
CA THR A 89 5.69 2.19 8.47
C THR A 89 5.88 1.46 9.77
N PHE A 90 5.98 0.13 9.67
CA PHE A 90 6.10 -0.75 10.82
C PHE A 90 7.01 -1.92 10.49
N GLU A 91 7.72 -2.43 11.50
CA GLU A 91 8.41 -3.70 11.39
C GLU A 91 7.45 -4.81 11.80
N ALA A 92 7.34 -5.87 10.99
CA ALA A 92 6.50 -7.01 11.33
C ALA A 92 7.19 -7.85 12.41
N VAL A 93 6.53 -8.04 13.53
CA VAL A 93 7.10 -8.80 14.66
C VAL A 93 6.58 -10.23 14.74
N THR A 94 5.38 -10.47 14.19
CA THR A 94 4.81 -11.82 14.04
C THR A 94 4.01 -11.89 12.75
N SER A 95 3.94 -13.08 12.14
CA SER A 95 3.13 -13.29 10.93
C SER A 95 2.78 -14.75 10.78
N THR A 96 1.57 -15.02 10.30
CA THR A 96 1.17 -16.37 9.87
C THR A 96 1.44 -16.58 8.38
N PHE A 97 1.79 -15.51 7.64
CA PHE A 97 2.05 -15.57 6.20
C PHE A 97 3.50 -15.89 5.88
N HIS A 98 4.42 -15.34 6.65
CA HIS A 98 5.86 -15.40 6.38
C HIS A 98 6.65 -15.60 7.67
N ASN A 99 7.82 -16.19 7.54
CA ASN A 99 8.80 -16.17 8.63
C ASN A 99 9.30 -14.74 8.80
N VAL A 100 9.23 -14.26 10.02
CA VAL A 100 9.65 -12.91 10.36
C VAL A 100 10.94 -12.97 11.16
N ALA A 101 12.01 -12.35 10.63
CA ALA A 101 13.23 -12.14 11.38
C ALA A 101 13.04 -10.89 12.23
N VAL A 102 13.03 -11.06 13.54
CA VAL A 102 12.92 -9.95 14.49
C VAL A 102 14.32 -9.63 14.97
N ALA A 103 14.73 -8.35 14.84
CA ALA A 103 15.98 -7.89 15.39
C ALA A 103 15.92 -7.98 16.90
N ALA A 104 16.90 -8.65 17.47
CA ALA A 104 17.00 -8.82 18.91
C ALA A 104 17.37 -7.48 19.60
#